data_eaa8dddb1d94a0817e2b0ac147e79a01
#
_entry.id   eaa8dddb1d94a0817e2b0ac147e79a01
#
_cell.length_a   1.000
_cell.length_b   1.000
_cell.length_c   1.000
_cell.angle_alpha   90.00
_cell.angle_beta   90.00
_cell.angle_gamma   90.00
#
_symmetry.space_group_name_H-M   'P 1'
#
loop_
_entity.id
_entity.type
_entity.pdbx_description
1 polymer ?
#
loop_
_entity_poly.entity_id
_entity_poly.type
_entity_poly.pdbx_seq_one_letter_code
_entity_poly.pdbx_strand_id
1 'polypeptide(L)'
;MNWIKIAESPDELPWNDRNLAEIEAAGRSFCLARHEGIIYAVAPKCPHASGHFVHGTIDARGNVVCPLHRYKFCLANGRNVSGEGYYLKHWPVEQRPDGLYVGMPPGFAGFD
;
A
#
# COMPACT_ATOMS: atom_id res chain seq x y z
N MET A 1 17.13 7.89 0.28
CA MET A 1 15.68 7.66 0.42
C MET A 1 15.17 8.53 1.55
N ASN A 2 14.05 9.20 1.31
CA ASN A 2 13.43 10.04 2.33
C ASN A 2 12.38 9.23 3.09
N TRP A 3 12.51 9.16 4.40
CA TRP A 3 11.55 8.45 5.23
C TRP A 3 10.54 9.45 5.80
N ILE A 4 9.27 9.18 5.56
CA ILE A 4 8.18 10.07 5.95
C ILE A 4 7.37 9.36 7.03
N LYS A 5 7.25 10.02 8.18
CA LYS A 5 6.45 9.50 9.29
C LYS A 5 4.97 9.63 8.95
N ILE A 6 4.25 8.52 9.01
CA ILE A 6 2.83 8.50 8.66
C ILE A 6 1.93 8.28 9.86
N ALA A 7 2.46 7.80 10.99
CA ALA A 7 1.66 7.58 12.20
C ALA A 7 2.59 7.42 13.39
N GLU A 8 2.09 7.76 14.59
CA GLU A 8 2.80 7.48 15.83
C GLU A 8 2.81 5.99 16.13
N SER A 9 1.75 5.30 15.77
CA SER A 9 1.64 3.85 15.89
C SER A 9 0.68 3.33 14.83
N PRO A 10 0.76 2.03 14.51
CA PRO A 10 -0.16 1.45 13.52
C PRO A 10 -1.64 1.61 13.89
N ASP A 11 -1.95 1.68 15.20
CA ASP A 11 -3.34 1.77 15.63
C ASP A 11 -3.98 3.09 15.29
N GLU A 12 -3.21 4.12 14.98
CA GLU A 12 -3.76 5.42 14.59
C GLU A 12 -4.30 5.44 13.17
N LEU A 13 -3.98 4.44 12.38
CA LEU A 13 -4.35 4.43 10.97
C LEU A 13 -5.79 3.99 10.80
N PRO A 14 -6.47 4.48 9.75
CA PRO A 14 -7.90 4.20 9.56
C PRO A 14 -8.15 2.83 8.93
N TRP A 15 -7.71 1.78 9.60
CA TRP A 15 -7.89 0.42 9.11
C TRP A 15 -9.38 0.06 9.01
N ASN A 16 -9.76 -0.51 7.88
CA ASN A 16 -11.09 -1.10 7.76
C ASN A 16 -11.05 -2.55 8.26
N ASP A 17 -12.17 -3.24 8.19
CA ASP A 17 -12.28 -4.61 8.69
C ASP A 17 -11.56 -5.64 7.81
N ARG A 18 -11.00 -5.21 6.69
CA ARG A 18 -10.19 -6.06 5.81
C ARG A 18 -8.71 -5.76 5.90
N ASN A 19 -8.29 -4.98 6.90
CA ASN A 19 -6.89 -4.61 7.13
C ASN A 19 -6.30 -3.75 6.01
N LEU A 20 -7.13 -2.89 5.46
CA LEU A 20 -6.72 -1.92 4.43
C LEU A 20 -7.07 -0.52 4.90
N ALA A 21 -6.21 0.45 4.55
CA ALA A 21 -6.43 1.84 4.87
C ALA A 21 -5.90 2.70 3.74
N GLU A 22 -6.60 3.77 3.41
CA GLU A 22 -6.10 4.73 2.43
C GLU A 22 -5.76 6.00 3.17
N ILE A 23 -4.53 6.48 2.97
CA ILE A 23 -4.03 7.66 3.67
C ILE A 23 -3.38 8.63 2.69
N GLU A 24 -3.18 9.86 3.16
CA GLU A 24 -2.42 10.87 2.44
C GLU A 24 -1.24 11.29 3.29
N ALA A 25 -0.07 11.36 2.68
CA ALA A 25 1.14 11.83 3.35
C ALA A 25 2.06 12.46 2.32
N ALA A 26 2.67 13.60 2.66
CA ALA A 26 3.60 14.32 1.78
C ALA A 26 2.99 14.63 0.41
N GLY A 27 1.69 14.95 0.39
CA GLY A 27 0.99 15.31 -0.85
C GLY A 27 0.65 14.13 -1.73
N ARG A 28 0.71 12.92 -1.21
CA ARG A 28 0.50 11.70 -1.98
C ARG A 28 -0.41 10.75 -1.25
N SER A 29 -1.19 9.99 -2.01
CA SER A 29 -2.08 8.99 -1.44
C SER A 29 -1.44 7.60 -1.49
N PHE A 30 -1.69 6.82 -0.45
CA PHE A 30 -1.20 5.45 -0.34
C PHE A 30 -2.32 4.54 0.13
N CYS A 31 -2.29 3.29 -0.32
CA CYS A 31 -3.06 2.24 0.32
C CYS A 31 -2.12 1.46 1.22
N LEU A 32 -2.47 1.39 2.49
CA LEU A 32 -1.72 0.57 3.45
C LEU A 32 -2.46 -0.74 3.61
N ALA A 33 -1.69 -1.82 3.67
CA ALA A 33 -2.24 -3.16 3.84
C ALA A 33 -1.51 -3.84 4.98
N ARG A 34 -2.25 -4.47 5.87
CA ARG A 34 -1.68 -5.17 7.01
C ARG A 34 -1.95 -6.65 6.85
N HIS A 35 -0.89 -7.44 6.77
CA HIS A 35 -1.00 -8.89 6.57
C HIS A 35 0.05 -9.59 7.41
N GLU A 36 -0.39 -10.50 8.28
CA GLU A 36 0.48 -11.29 9.15
C GLU A 36 1.46 -10.43 9.93
N GLY A 37 0.97 -9.33 10.47
CA GLY A 37 1.78 -8.44 11.31
C GLY A 37 2.69 -7.49 10.53
N ILE A 38 2.70 -7.55 9.21
CA ILE A 38 3.53 -6.70 8.37
C ILE A 38 2.65 -5.68 7.66
N ILE A 39 3.11 -4.42 7.64
CA ILE A 39 2.40 -3.34 6.98
C ILE A 39 3.11 -3.01 5.68
N TYR A 40 2.34 -2.94 4.61
CA TYR A 40 2.83 -2.64 3.27
C TYR A 40 2.20 -1.35 2.78
N ALA A 41 2.93 -0.59 1.96
CA ALA A 41 2.41 0.61 1.32
C ALA A 41 2.44 0.41 -0.18
N VAL A 42 1.29 0.57 -0.82
CA VAL A 42 1.15 0.38 -2.26
C VAL A 42 0.37 1.57 -2.84
N ALA A 43 0.36 1.69 -4.16
CA ALA A 43 -0.45 2.71 -4.82
C ALA A 43 -1.92 2.50 -4.47
N PRO A 44 -2.69 3.58 -4.34
CA PRO A 44 -4.09 3.45 -3.91
C PRO A 44 -5.00 2.86 -4.97
N LYS A 45 -4.63 2.97 -6.25
CA LYS A 45 -5.47 2.52 -7.36
C LYS A 45 -4.82 1.38 -8.11
N CYS A 46 -5.66 0.47 -8.60
CA CYS A 46 -5.20 -0.61 -9.45
C CYS A 46 -4.64 -0.04 -10.76
N PRO A 47 -3.42 -0.45 -11.19
CA PRO A 47 -2.85 0.07 -12.44
C PRO A 47 -3.61 -0.36 -13.68
N HIS A 48 -4.38 -1.44 -13.60
CA HIS A 48 -5.19 -1.91 -14.71
C HIS A 48 -6.56 -1.21 -14.77
N ALA A 49 -7.15 -0.96 -13.61
CA ALA A 49 -8.46 -0.37 -13.51
C ALA A 49 -8.41 0.72 -12.45
N SER A 50 -9.38 1.62 -12.42
CA SER A 50 -9.34 2.72 -11.45
C SER A 50 -9.94 2.38 -10.09
N GLY A 51 -10.09 1.11 -9.78
CA GLY A 51 -10.61 0.68 -8.47
C GLY A 51 -9.61 0.95 -7.36
N HIS A 52 -10.10 1.45 -6.22
CA HIS A 52 -9.26 1.69 -5.05
C HIS A 52 -9.11 0.41 -4.24
N PHE A 53 -7.88 0.06 -3.92
CA PHE A 53 -7.58 -1.17 -3.18
C PHE A 53 -8.20 -1.19 -1.79
N VAL A 54 -8.44 -0.02 -1.19
CA VAL A 54 -9.07 0.04 0.14
C VAL A 54 -10.45 -0.61 0.14
N HIS A 55 -11.11 -0.67 -1.02
CA HIS A 55 -12.41 -1.33 -1.16
C HIS A 55 -12.27 -2.80 -1.57
N GLY A 56 -11.06 -3.27 -1.74
CA GLY A 56 -10.78 -4.65 -2.09
C GLY A 56 -10.54 -5.52 -0.87
N THR A 57 -9.73 -6.55 -1.05
CA THR A 57 -9.41 -7.50 0.02
C THR A 57 -7.94 -7.90 -0.04
N ILE A 58 -7.48 -8.62 0.97
CA ILE A 58 -6.16 -9.25 0.98
C ILE A 58 -6.42 -10.76 1.05
N ASP A 59 -5.80 -11.52 0.14
CA ASP A 59 -5.98 -12.97 0.18
C ASP A 59 -4.99 -13.62 1.17
N ALA A 60 -5.11 -14.93 1.34
CA ALA A 60 -4.31 -15.64 2.34
C ALA A 60 -2.82 -15.68 2.01
N ARG A 61 -2.46 -15.39 0.77
CA ARG A 61 -1.07 -15.42 0.32
C ARG A 61 -0.39 -14.07 0.38
N GLY A 62 -1.07 -13.05 0.87
CA GLY A 62 -0.49 -11.71 0.95
C GLY A 62 -0.59 -10.93 -0.34
N ASN A 63 -1.62 -11.17 -1.13
CA ASN A 63 -1.90 -10.39 -2.32
C ASN A 63 -3.06 -9.46 -2.05
N VAL A 64 -2.95 -8.20 -2.51
CA VAL A 64 -4.08 -7.29 -2.47
C VAL A 64 -4.91 -7.51 -3.74
N VAL A 65 -6.23 -7.56 -3.57
CA VAL A 65 -7.16 -7.90 -4.65
C VAL A 65 -7.97 -6.66 -5.00
N CYS A 66 -7.89 -6.23 -6.26
CA CYS A 66 -8.65 -5.09 -6.76
C CYS A 66 -10.15 -5.42 -6.72
N PRO A 67 -11.00 -4.50 -6.27
CA PRO A 67 -12.45 -4.78 -6.25
C PRO A 67 -13.07 -4.84 -7.63
N LEU A 68 -12.39 -4.26 -8.64
CA LEU A 68 -12.82 -4.35 -10.03
C LEU A 68 -11.98 -5.41 -10.73
N HIS A 69 -12.62 -6.36 -11.36
CA HIS A 69 -11.98 -7.43 -12.14
C HIS A 69 -11.07 -8.36 -11.33
N ARG A 70 -10.91 -8.16 -10.04
CA ARG A 70 -10.22 -9.04 -9.10
C ARG A 70 -8.75 -9.32 -9.45
N TYR A 71 -8.06 -8.35 -10.02
CA TYR A 71 -6.62 -8.46 -10.24
C TYR A 71 -5.91 -8.52 -8.90
N LYS A 72 -4.91 -9.39 -8.81
CA LYS A 72 -4.17 -9.62 -7.59
C LYS A 72 -2.73 -9.19 -7.73
N PHE A 73 -2.24 -8.45 -6.74
CA PHE A 73 -0.87 -7.96 -6.72
C PHE A 73 -0.21 -8.36 -5.41
N CYS A 74 1.00 -8.91 -5.50
CA CYS A 74 1.76 -9.29 -4.31
C CYS A 74 2.13 -8.03 -3.53
N LEU A 75 1.79 -7.99 -2.24
CA LEU A 75 2.08 -6.83 -1.42
C LEU A 75 3.57 -6.57 -1.26
N ALA A 76 4.38 -7.63 -1.25
CA ALA A 76 5.80 -7.50 -0.99
C ALA A 76 6.58 -6.92 -2.18
N ASN A 77 6.12 -7.12 -3.41
CA ASN A 77 6.90 -6.71 -4.58
C ASN A 77 6.08 -6.08 -5.70
N GLY A 78 4.77 -5.96 -5.54
CA GLY A 78 3.91 -5.35 -6.55
C GLY A 78 3.65 -6.18 -7.79
N ARG A 79 4.10 -7.43 -7.79
CA ARG A 79 3.95 -8.29 -8.96
C ARG A 79 2.50 -8.70 -9.16
N ASN A 80 2.03 -8.64 -10.40
CA ASN A 80 0.70 -9.09 -10.75
C ASN A 80 0.68 -10.63 -10.82
N VAL A 81 0.04 -11.25 -9.84
CA VAL A 81 -0.03 -12.71 -9.77
C VAL A 81 -1.22 -13.26 -10.53
N SER A 82 -2.07 -12.38 -11.12
CA SER A 82 -3.18 -12.82 -11.98
C SER A 82 -2.74 -13.10 -13.40
N GLY A 83 -1.46 -12.83 -13.72
CA GLY A 83 -0.90 -13.25 -15.01
C GLY A 83 -0.60 -12.16 -16.01
N GLU A 84 -1.06 -10.94 -15.84
CA GLU A 84 -0.81 -9.86 -16.80
C GLU A 84 0.30 -8.94 -16.36
N GLY A 85 0.81 -8.13 -17.28
CA GLY A 85 2.07 -7.43 -17.10
C GLY A 85 2.07 -6.14 -16.30
N TYR A 86 1.01 -5.80 -15.62
CA TYR A 86 0.99 -4.59 -14.79
C TYR A 86 1.70 -4.85 -13.48
N TYR A 87 2.44 -3.83 -13.00
CA TYR A 87 3.03 -3.87 -11.67
C TYR A 87 2.39 -2.81 -10.81
N LEU A 88 2.16 -3.14 -9.55
CA LEU A 88 1.64 -2.19 -8.57
C LEU A 88 2.83 -1.49 -7.91
N LYS A 89 2.84 -0.16 -7.94
CA LYS A 89 3.87 0.58 -7.23
C LYS A 89 3.76 0.34 -5.75
N HIS A 90 4.92 0.20 -5.10
CA HIS A 90 4.97 -0.04 -3.66
C HIS A 90 6.18 0.68 -3.08
N TRP A 91 6.14 0.91 -1.77
CA TRP A 91 7.20 1.62 -1.06
C TRP A 91 7.49 0.88 0.24
N PRO A 92 8.74 0.89 0.69
CA PRO A 92 9.07 0.21 1.95
C PRO A 92 8.42 0.91 3.14
N VAL A 93 8.04 0.12 4.12
CA VAL A 93 7.48 0.61 5.38
C VAL A 93 8.40 0.16 6.48
N GLU A 94 8.74 1.07 7.38
CA GLU A 94 9.59 0.76 8.52
C GLU A 94 8.89 1.15 9.81
N GLN A 95 8.82 0.21 10.72
CA GLN A 95 8.24 0.45 12.04
C GLN A 95 9.38 0.74 13.00
N ARG A 96 9.39 1.95 13.55
CA ARG A 96 10.44 2.41 14.48
C ARG A 96 9.84 2.65 15.84
N PRO A 97 10.70 2.77 16.88
CA PRO A 97 10.17 3.04 18.22
C PRO A 97 9.30 4.29 18.34
N ASP A 98 9.55 5.30 17.50
CA ASP A 98 8.80 6.56 17.54
C ASP A 98 7.69 6.66 16.49
N GLY A 99 7.46 5.62 15.67
CA GLY A 99 6.39 5.68 14.71
C GLY A 99 6.57 4.80 13.50
N LEU A 100 5.66 4.97 12.56
CA LEU A 100 5.62 4.23 11.31
C LEU A 100 6.04 5.14 10.17
N TYR A 101 6.94 4.66 9.32
CA TYR A 101 7.55 5.45 8.25
C TYR A 101 7.40 4.76 6.91
N VAL A 102 7.21 5.57 5.86
CA VAL A 102 7.22 5.10 4.46
C VAL A 102 8.43 5.71 3.79
N GLY A 103 9.19 4.88 3.07
CA GLY A 103 10.39 5.34 2.37
C GLY A 103 10.07 5.80 0.96
N MET A 104 10.47 7.03 0.64
CA MET A 104 10.28 7.63 -0.67
C MET A 104 11.60 7.74 -1.40
N PRO A 105 11.66 7.42 -2.69
CA PRO A 105 12.89 7.62 -3.45
C PRO A 105 13.23 9.10 -3.56
N PRO A 106 14.50 9.45 -3.78
CA PRO A 106 14.89 10.83 -3.98
C PRO A 106 14.11 11.43 -5.15
N GLY A 107 13.69 12.71 -4.98
CA GLY A 107 12.96 13.41 -6.02
C GLY A 107 11.51 13.00 -6.18
N PHE A 108 11.01 12.16 -5.30
CA PHE A 108 9.64 11.67 -5.38
C PHE A 108 8.61 12.78 -5.19
N ALA A 109 8.82 13.65 -4.22
CA ALA A 109 7.86 14.69 -3.88
C ALA A 109 7.69 15.65 -5.06
N GLY A 110 6.44 15.84 -5.48
CA GLY A 110 6.12 16.80 -6.51
C GLY A 110 6.28 16.32 -7.94
N PHE A 111 6.60 15.07 -8.15
CA PHE A 111 6.90 14.58 -9.49
C PHE A 111 6.08 13.41 -9.96
N ASP A 112 4.93 13.23 -9.45
CA ASP A 112 4.20 12.11 -9.99
C ASP A 112 2.81 12.41 -10.34
#